data_82b8df98a86a817b22078b729284f589
#
_entry.id   82b8df98a86a817b22078b729284f589
#
_cell.length_a   1.000
_cell.length_b   1.000
_cell.length_c   1.000
_cell.angle_alpha   90.00
_cell.angle_beta   90.00
_cell.angle_gamma   90.00
#
_symmetry.space_group_name_H-M   'P 1'
#
loop_
_entity.id
_entity.type
_entity.pdbx_description
1 polymer ?
#
loop_
_entity_poly.entity_id
_entity_poly.type
_entity_poly.pdbx_seq_one_letter_code
_entity_poly.pdbx_strand_id
1 'polypeptide(L)'
;LGHMVSRNGGWNMTDLKGELLSKLVSKKEAIAFFTFLERGNWLIFQDAYPQFLVYEESMKRGQNLFHLLPHLHISSFMFTIWNHFWKDRNPYLLAIALIINEQNYLEIRIINNQTFKKQVFETFEFRIQEILSMNHIIFPYLEKNQILLVGQTLNHFQSLHERILLGKRLYSILFDHPDRLKKTVQWAITQPHTGSRKDFWPHLFNDVNEGVPGVEWKTRLKSCQIDPTCPRFYSPRLPYAWKNSIHEKAESKDWYTNWQVIQYLVDSKEKVDGEIKHDYCKTLEKLERAGIAKKTITFLN
;
A
#
# COMPACT_ATOMS: atom_id res chain seq x y z
N LEU A 1 8.16 -7.19 3.24
CA LEU A 1 7.59 -5.83 3.38
C LEU A 1 6.46 -5.58 2.38
N GLY A 2 6.65 -5.80 1.07
CA GLY A 2 5.62 -5.57 0.06
C GLY A 2 4.30 -6.30 0.33
N HIS A 3 4.33 -7.51 0.86
CA HIS A 3 3.14 -8.26 1.20
C HIS A 3 2.40 -7.72 2.42
N MET A 4 3.11 -7.12 3.38
CA MET A 4 2.49 -6.56 4.58
C MET A 4 1.80 -5.23 4.31
N VAL A 5 2.32 -4.43 3.37
CA VAL A 5 1.82 -3.09 3.06
C VAL A 5 0.71 -3.10 1.99
N SER A 6 0.49 -4.21 1.30
CA SER A 6 -0.43 -4.27 0.15
C SER A 6 -1.92 -4.34 0.51
N ARG A 7 -2.30 -4.22 1.77
CA ARG A 7 -3.68 -4.43 2.24
C ARG A 7 -4.41 -3.12 2.46
N ASN A 8 -4.45 -2.29 1.45
CA ASN A 8 -5.13 -1.04 1.58
C ASN A 8 -6.65 -1.14 1.31
N GLY A 9 -7.42 -0.23 1.87
CA GLY A 9 -8.88 -0.23 1.80
C GLY A 9 -9.44 0.13 0.44
N GLY A 10 -8.65 0.73 -0.45
CA GLY A 10 -9.10 1.24 -1.73
C GLY A 10 -8.35 0.67 -2.92
N TRP A 11 -7.20 1.22 -3.20
CA TRP A 11 -6.48 0.99 -4.46
C TRP A 11 -5.49 -0.18 -4.41
N ASN A 12 -5.84 -1.31 -3.79
CA ASN A 12 -5.08 -2.52 -4.01
C ASN A 12 -5.35 -3.05 -5.44
N MET A 13 -4.34 -3.59 -6.10
CA MET A 13 -4.43 -4.05 -7.49
C MET A 13 -5.59 -5.01 -7.74
N THR A 14 -5.85 -5.93 -6.82
CA THR A 14 -6.96 -6.88 -6.92
C THR A 14 -8.33 -6.22 -6.74
N ASP A 15 -8.43 -5.15 -5.98
CA ASP A 15 -9.68 -4.44 -5.74
C ASP A 15 -10.26 -3.82 -7.01
N LEU A 16 -9.39 -3.42 -7.95
CA LEU A 16 -9.80 -2.90 -9.26
C LEU A 16 -10.61 -3.92 -10.07
N LYS A 17 -10.50 -5.19 -9.76
CA LYS A 17 -11.28 -6.31 -10.33
C LYS A 17 -12.26 -6.92 -9.33
N GLY A 18 -12.23 -6.44 -8.09
CA GLY A 18 -13.15 -6.85 -7.04
C GLY A 18 -14.53 -6.22 -7.20
N GLU A 19 -15.50 -6.75 -6.46
CA GLU A 19 -16.90 -6.36 -6.61
C GLU A 19 -17.17 -4.87 -6.33
N LEU A 20 -16.53 -4.30 -5.32
CA LEU A 20 -16.82 -2.93 -4.89
C LEU A 20 -16.32 -1.89 -5.90
N LEU A 21 -15.05 -1.95 -6.29
CA LEU A 21 -14.46 -0.96 -7.18
C LEU A 21 -14.84 -1.13 -8.65
N SER A 22 -15.06 -2.37 -9.12
CA SER A 22 -15.50 -2.58 -10.50
C SER A 22 -16.86 -1.96 -10.82
N LYS A 23 -17.63 -1.59 -9.79
CA LYS A 23 -18.88 -0.84 -9.93
C LYS A 23 -18.66 0.68 -10.06
N LEU A 24 -17.52 1.18 -9.60
CA LEU A 24 -17.20 2.61 -9.54
C LEU A 24 -16.24 3.06 -10.65
N VAL A 25 -15.35 2.19 -11.10
CA VAL A 25 -14.34 2.51 -12.13
C VAL A 25 -14.62 1.75 -13.42
N SER A 26 -14.38 2.38 -14.55
CA SER A 26 -14.46 1.74 -15.86
C SER A 26 -13.27 0.79 -16.09
N LYS A 27 -13.37 -0.09 -17.08
CA LYS A 27 -12.25 -0.97 -17.46
C LYS A 27 -10.99 -0.19 -17.84
N LYS A 28 -11.14 0.94 -18.53
CA LYS A 28 -10.02 1.81 -18.94
C LYS A 28 -9.32 2.41 -17.73
N GLU A 29 -10.08 2.95 -16.79
CA GLU A 29 -9.56 3.51 -15.54
C GLU A 29 -8.90 2.42 -14.67
N ALA A 30 -9.54 1.26 -14.54
CA ALA A 30 -8.96 0.14 -13.79
C ALA A 30 -7.57 -0.28 -14.35
N ILE A 31 -7.39 -0.26 -15.69
CA ILE A 31 -6.09 -0.53 -16.32
C ILE A 31 -5.10 0.59 -15.99
N ALA A 32 -5.49 1.86 -16.05
CA ALA A 32 -4.61 2.99 -15.72
C ALA A 32 -4.15 2.94 -14.26
N PHE A 33 -5.07 2.69 -13.32
CA PHE A 33 -4.74 2.51 -11.90
C PHE A 33 -3.84 1.29 -11.65
N PHE A 34 -4.11 0.16 -12.31
CA PHE A 34 -3.25 -1.00 -12.21
C PHE A 34 -1.84 -0.69 -12.68
N THR A 35 -1.69 -0.06 -13.85
CA THR A 35 -0.38 0.31 -14.40
C THR A 35 0.39 1.23 -13.45
N PHE A 36 -0.29 2.20 -12.86
CA PHE A 36 0.27 3.10 -11.85
C PHE A 36 0.76 2.35 -10.61
N LEU A 37 -0.11 1.53 -10.00
CA LEU A 37 0.20 0.77 -8.78
C LEU A 37 1.35 -0.23 -9.01
N GLU A 38 1.28 -0.96 -10.12
CA GLU A 38 2.29 -1.96 -10.48
C GLU A 38 3.64 -1.32 -10.76
N ARG A 39 3.65 -0.21 -11.49
CA ARG A 39 4.88 0.56 -11.74
C ARG A 39 5.49 1.09 -10.44
N GLY A 40 4.67 1.62 -9.55
CA GLY A 40 5.11 2.09 -8.24
C GLY A 40 5.76 0.98 -7.42
N ASN A 41 5.12 -0.17 -7.30
CA ASN A 41 5.66 -1.33 -6.59
C ASN A 41 6.98 -1.80 -7.19
N TRP A 42 7.04 -1.94 -8.51
CA TRP A 42 8.25 -2.37 -9.19
C TRP A 42 9.43 -1.43 -8.92
N LEU A 43 9.20 -0.11 -8.98
CA LEU A 43 10.22 0.90 -8.69
C LEU A 43 10.75 0.81 -7.27
N ILE A 44 9.86 0.62 -6.27
CA ILE A 44 10.24 0.45 -4.87
C ILE A 44 11.17 -0.76 -4.72
N PHE A 45 10.81 -1.90 -5.30
CA PHE A 45 11.64 -3.10 -5.22
C PHE A 45 12.96 -2.95 -5.96
N GLN A 46 12.97 -2.28 -7.11
CA GLN A 46 14.18 -2.03 -7.87
C GLN A 46 15.19 -1.18 -7.08
N ASP A 47 14.71 -0.22 -6.29
CA ASP A 47 15.57 0.62 -5.46
C ASP A 47 15.98 -0.09 -4.16
N ALA A 48 15.03 -0.69 -3.45
CA ALA A 48 15.29 -1.26 -2.11
C ALA A 48 16.07 -2.57 -2.14
N TYR A 49 15.76 -3.47 -3.07
CA TYR A 49 16.34 -4.82 -3.09
C TYR A 49 17.86 -4.86 -3.22
N PRO A 50 18.49 -4.11 -4.15
CA PRO A 50 19.95 -4.07 -4.23
C PRO A 50 20.63 -3.55 -2.96
N GLN A 51 20.01 -2.60 -2.25
CA GLN A 51 20.54 -2.06 -1.00
C GLN A 51 20.66 -3.16 0.06
N PHE A 52 19.62 -3.99 0.22
CA PHE A 52 19.62 -5.09 1.17
C PHE A 52 20.58 -6.21 0.77
N LEU A 53 20.73 -6.51 -0.53
CA LEU A 53 21.73 -7.48 -1.00
C LEU A 53 23.16 -7.03 -0.69
N VAL A 54 23.49 -5.75 -0.94
CA VAL A 54 24.81 -5.21 -0.59
C VAL A 54 25.04 -5.23 0.92
N TYR A 55 24.01 -4.94 1.72
CA TYR A 55 24.10 -5.05 3.18
C TYR A 55 24.34 -6.50 3.62
N GLU A 56 23.56 -7.46 3.11
CA GLU A 56 23.73 -8.89 3.42
C GLU A 56 25.14 -9.37 3.09
N GLU A 57 25.64 -9.04 1.92
CA GLU A 57 26.97 -9.43 1.48
C GLU A 57 28.07 -8.71 2.29
N SER A 58 27.86 -7.46 2.68
CA SER A 58 28.75 -6.74 3.59
C SER A 58 28.85 -7.44 4.96
N MET A 59 27.72 -7.92 5.48
CA MET A 59 27.67 -8.65 6.75
C MET A 59 28.39 -10.00 6.63
N LYS A 60 28.18 -10.74 5.56
CA LYS A 60 28.84 -12.05 5.32
C LYS A 60 30.37 -11.92 5.25
N ARG A 61 30.86 -10.85 4.63
CA ARG A 61 32.30 -10.59 4.46
C ARG A 61 32.94 -9.83 5.61
N GLY A 62 32.15 -9.27 6.53
CA GLY A 62 32.65 -8.38 7.57
C GLY A 62 33.26 -7.09 7.02
N GLN A 63 32.88 -6.67 5.79
CA GLN A 63 33.47 -5.56 5.06
C GLN A 63 32.37 -4.65 4.50
N ASN A 64 32.55 -3.32 4.64
CA ASN A 64 31.65 -2.34 4.03
C ASN A 64 31.78 -2.34 2.51
N LEU A 65 30.71 -2.72 1.82
CA LEU A 65 30.60 -2.76 0.36
C LEU A 65 29.69 -1.66 -0.21
N PHE A 66 29.25 -0.68 0.60
CA PHE A 66 28.29 0.33 0.14
C PHE A 66 28.83 1.26 -0.95
N HIS A 67 30.15 1.28 -1.20
CA HIS A 67 30.72 1.95 -2.36
C HIS A 67 30.17 1.40 -3.69
N LEU A 68 29.53 0.23 -3.69
CA LEU A 68 28.86 -0.34 -4.87
C LEU A 68 27.47 0.27 -5.14
N LEU A 69 26.82 0.88 -4.16
CA LEU A 69 25.45 1.42 -4.28
C LEU A 69 25.29 2.44 -5.44
N PRO A 70 26.21 3.38 -5.68
CA PRO A 70 26.11 4.30 -6.82
C PRO A 70 26.10 3.58 -8.16
N HIS A 71 26.85 2.48 -8.31
CA HIS A 71 26.86 1.65 -9.53
C HIS A 71 25.54 0.88 -9.74
N LEU A 72 24.76 0.72 -8.70
CA LEU A 72 23.41 0.15 -8.72
C LEU A 72 22.32 1.21 -8.83
N HIS A 73 22.68 2.46 -9.12
CA HIS A 73 21.79 3.61 -9.26
C HIS A 73 21.02 3.95 -7.99
N ILE A 74 21.55 3.62 -6.83
CA ILE A 74 21.02 4.01 -5.54
C ILE A 74 21.43 5.47 -5.25
N SER A 75 20.51 6.23 -4.65
CA SER A 75 20.73 7.65 -4.37
C SER A 75 21.96 7.92 -3.49
N SER A 76 22.59 9.07 -3.71
CA SER A 76 23.69 9.54 -2.86
C SER A 76 23.26 9.76 -1.39
N PHE A 77 21.98 10.06 -1.17
CA PHE A 77 21.37 10.07 0.15
C PHE A 77 21.51 8.71 0.84
N MET A 78 21.03 7.62 0.20
CA MET A 78 21.10 6.28 0.79
C MET A 78 22.53 5.74 0.91
N PHE A 79 23.43 6.10 -0.01
CA PHE A 79 24.86 5.81 0.15
C PHE A 79 25.41 6.35 1.46
N THR A 80 25.11 7.62 1.78
CA THR A 80 25.52 8.25 3.03
C THR A 80 24.90 7.58 4.26
N ILE A 81 23.60 7.29 4.19
CA ILE A 81 22.85 6.63 5.29
C ILE A 81 23.39 5.21 5.57
N TRP A 82 23.66 4.41 4.55
CA TRP A 82 24.20 3.06 4.76
C TRP A 82 25.61 3.07 5.37
N ASN A 83 26.46 4.02 4.97
CA ASN A 83 27.78 4.19 5.59
C ASN A 83 27.68 4.64 7.06
N HIS A 84 26.70 5.48 7.39
CA HIS A 84 26.39 5.84 8.77
C HIS A 84 25.89 4.64 9.56
N PHE A 85 24.92 3.93 9.01
CA PHE A 85 24.33 2.71 9.64
C PHE A 85 25.39 1.63 9.89
N TRP A 86 26.38 1.47 9.02
CA TRP A 86 27.47 0.51 9.23
C TRP A 86 28.21 0.74 10.53
N LYS A 87 28.33 1.99 10.97
CA LYS A 87 29.00 2.39 12.21
C LYS A 87 28.07 2.42 13.41
N ASP A 88 26.93 3.04 13.26
CA ASP A 88 26.01 3.38 14.35
C ASP A 88 24.98 2.27 14.66
N ARG A 89 24.64 1.46 13.67
CA ARG A 89 23.65 0.35 13.77
C ARG A 89 22.27 0.80 14.26
N ASN A 90 21.87 2.02 14.00
CA ASN A 90 20.56 2.55 14.37
C ASN A 90 19.48 2.13 13.35
N PRO A 91 18.63 1.11 13.65
CA PRO A 91 17.64 0.60 12.71
C PRO A 91 16.49 1.58 12.48
N TYR A 92 16.17 2.44 13.45
CA TYR A 92 15.14 3.46 13.31
C TYR A 92 15.55 4.49 12.26
N LEU A 93 16.75 5.05 12.38
CA LEU A 93 17.28 6.02 11.43
C LEU A 93 17.32 5.45 10.02
N LEU A 94 17.80 4.22 9.86
CA LEU A 94 17.83 3.55 8.56
C LEU A 94 16.42 3.37 7.99
N ALA A 95 15.45 2.95 8.79
CA ALA A 95 14.08 2.74 8.32
C ALA A 95 13.43 4.06 7.88
N ILE A 96 13.60 5.13 8.66
CA ILE A 96 13.08 6.46 8.26
C ILE A 96 13.77 6.95 6.99
N ALA A 97 15.08 6.77 6.86
CA ALA A 97 15.80 7.13 5.65
C ALA A 97 15.33 6.35 4.42
N LEU A 98 15.05 5.04 4.56
CA LEU A 98 14.46 4.23 3.48
C LEU A 98 13.08 4.74 3.08
N ILE A 99 12.23 5.16 4.04
CA ILE A 99 10.93 5.77 3.76
C ILE A 99 11.10 7.08 2.98
N ILE A 100 11.99 7.96 3.42
CA ILE A 100 12.30 9.22 2.74
C ILE A 100 12.77 8.95 1.31
N ASN A 101 13.70 8.02 1.15
CA ASN A 101 14.25 7.65 -0.15
C ASN A 101 13.16 7.10 -1.09
N GLU A 102 12.36 6.15 -0.63
CA GLU A 102 11.26 5.56 -1.38
C GLU A 102 10.28 6.63 -1.86
N GLN A 103 9.82 7.50 -0.96
CA GLN A 103 8.83 8.51 -1.30
C GLN A 103 9.36 9.57 -2.27
N ASN A 104 10.60 9.99 -2.14
CA ASN A 104 11.25 10.90 -3.10
C ASN A 104 11.52 10.21 -4.44
N TYR A 105 11.92 8.94 -4.42
CA TYR A 105 12.13 8.15 -5.63
C TYR A 105 10.84 8.02 -6.46
N LEU A 106 9.69 7.78 -5.78
CA LEU A 106 8.38 7.75 -6.39
C LEU A 106 7.90 9.14 -6.84
N GLU A 107 8.22 10.19 -6.07
CA GLU A 107 7.83 11.56 -6.39
C GLU A 107 8.25 11.95 -7.80
N ILE A 108 9.51 11.75 -8.15
CA ILE A 108 10.04 12.15 -9.45
C ILE A 108 9.63 11.21 -10.59
N ARG A 109 9.33 9.94 -10.32
CA ARG A 109 9.08 8.91 -11.36
C ARG A 109 7.60 8.59 -11.56
N ILE A 110 6.79 8.80 -10.55
CA ILE A 110 5.36 8.47 -10.54
C ILE A 110 4.51 9.71 -10.40
N ILE A 111 4.65 10.45 -9.29
CA ILE A 111 3.75 11.56 -8.97
C ILE A 111 3.92 12.71 -9.97
N ASN A 112 5.16 13.02 -10.34
CA ASN A 112 5.47 14.07 -11.31
C ASN A 112 5.44 13.61 -12.77
N ASN A 113 5.13 12.33 -13.04
CA ASN A 113 5.00 11.80 -14.39
C ASN A 113 3.73 12.31 -15.07
N GLN A 114 3.87 12.96 -16.23
CA GLN A 114 2.75 13.61 -16.94
C GLN A 114 1.66 12.61 -17.39
N THR A 115 2.06 11.38 -17.73
CA THR A 115 1.10 10.34 -18.12
C THR A 115 0.23 9.93 -16.95
N PHE A 116 0.83 9.66 -15.78
CA PHE A 116 0.09 9.30 -14.58
C PHE A 116 -0.73 10.48 -14.03
N LYS A 117 -0.24 11.72 -14.13
CA LYS A 117 -1.04 12.92 -13.79
C LYS A 117 -2.36 12.93 -14.54
N LYS A 118 -2.32 12.83 -15.87
CA LYS A 118 -3.51 12.87 -16.72
C LYS A 118 -4.40 11.65 -16.59
N GLN A 119 -3.82 10.46 -16.51
CA GLN A 119 -4.57 9.20 -16.55
C GLN A 119 -5.07 8.71 -15.18
N VAL A 120 -4.49 9.20 -14.08
CA VAL A 120 -4.81 8.78 -12.73
C VAL A 120 -5.13 9.98 -11.84
N PHE A 121 -4.17 10.84 -11.53
CA PHE A 121 -4.30 11.83 -10.44
C PHE A 121 -5.30 12.96 -10.73
N GLU A 122 -5.52 13.33 -11.98
CA GLU A 122 -6.47 14.35 -12.39
C GLU A 122 -7.87 13.80 -12.66
N THR A 123 -8.07 12.47 -12.56
CA THR A 123 -9.36 11.84 -12.81
C THR A 123 -10.34 12.06 -11.66
N PHE A 124 -11.64 12.06 -11.99
CA PHE A 124 -12.70 12.15 -11.00
C PHE A 124 -12.69 10.96 -10.02
N GLU A 125 -12.40 9.77 -10.52
CA GLU A 125 -12.30 8.54 -9.76
C GLU A 125 -11.20 8.61 -8.70
N PHE A 126 -10.06 9.22 -9.03
CA PHE A 126 -8.99 9.44 -8.07
C PHE A 126 -9.40 10.43 -6.96
N ARG A 127 -10.19 11.46 -7.29
CA ARG A 127 -10.73 12.38 -6.28
C ARG A 127 -11.76 11.71 -5.38
N ILE A 128 -12.58 10.81 -5.92
CA ILE A 128 -13.55 10.04 -5.13
C ILE A 128 -12.82 9.21 -4.06
N GLN A 129 -11.67 8.64 -4.35
CA GLN A 129 -10.94 7.85 -3.37
C GLN A 129 -10.52 8.66 -2.12
N GLU A 130 -10.17 9.94 -2.30
CA GLU A 130 -9.87 10.83 -1.17
C GLU A 130 -11.15 11.15 -0.37
N ILE A 131 -12.23 11.48 -1.06
CA ILE A 131 -13.54 11.78 -0.42
C ILE A 131 -14.06 10.57 0.36
N LEU A 132 -13.88 9.36 -0.15
CA LEU A 132 -14.31 8.13 0.51
C LEU A 132 -13.29 7.59 1.52
N SER A 133 -12.16 8.28 1.71
CA SER A 133 -11.06 7.84 2.60
C SER A 133 -10.56 6.42 2.29
N MET A 134 -10.34 6.11 1.01
CA MET A 134 -10.05 4.76 0.55
C MET A 134 -8.58 4.34 0.71
N ASN A 135 -7.68 5.25 1.05
CA ASN A 135 -6.24 5.00 1.17
C ASN A 135 -5.83 4.49 2.55
N HIS A 136 -6.39 3.36 2.97
CA HIS A 136 -5.98 2.70 4.21
C HIS A 136 -4.79 1.78 3.94
N ILE A 137 -3.72 1.92 4.72
CA ILE A 137 -2.65 0.94 4.81
C ILE A 137 -2.89 0.14 6.09
N ILE A 138 -3.08 -1.16 5.96
CA ILE A 138 -3.48 -2.04 7.05
C ILE A 138 -2.50 -3.20 7.24
N PHE A 139 -2.22 -3.50 8.50
CA PHE A 139 -1.42 -4.63 8.94
C PHE A 139 -2.33 -5.58 9.73
N PRO A 140 -2.65 -6.75 9.18
CA PRO A 140 -3.34 -7.78 9.94
C PRO A 140 -2.42 -8.39 11.00
N TYR A 141 -2.99 -8.77 12.14
CA TYR A 141 -2.30 -9.53 13.17
C TYR A 141 -3.24 -10.52 13.86
N LEU A 142 -2.67 -11.59 14.42
CA LEU A 142 -3.44 -12.62 15.11
C LEU A 142 -3.50 -12.33 16.62
N GLU A 143 -4.71 -12.29 17.16
CA GLU A 143 -4.95 -12.23 18.60
C GLU A 143 -6.12 -13.12 18.98
N LYS A 144 -5.90 -14.05 19.93
CA LYS A 144 -6.93 -15.00 20.41
C LYS A 144 -7.70 -15.67 19.27
N ASN A 145 -7.01 -16.13 18.23
CA ASN A 145 -7.54 -16.75 17.01
C ASN A 145 -8.44 -15.82 16.14
N GLN A 146 -8.37 -14.51 16.36
CA GLN A 146 -9.03 -13.52 15.53
C GLN A 146 -8.01 -12.69 14.76
N ILE A 147 -8.32 -12.33 13.53
CA ILE A 147 -7.52 -11.40 12.74
C ILE A 147 -8.00 -9.99 13.06
N LEU A 148 -7.14 -9.22 13.69
CA LEU A 148 -7.32 -7.80 13.95
C LEU A 148 -6.52 -6.97 12.96
N LEU A 149 -6.87 -5.70 12.82
CA LEU A 149 -6.24 -4.78 11.88
C LEU A 149 -5.71 -3.56 12.63
N VAL A 150 -4.48 -3.17 12.30
CA VAL A 150 -3.92 -1.87 12.62
C VAL A 150 -3.41 -1.21 11.36
N GLY A 151 -3.29 0.10 11.37
CA GLY A 151 -2.81 0.83 10.19
C GLY A 151 -3.09 2.32 10.28
N GLN A 152 -3.07 2.95 9.12
CA GLN A 152 -3.27 4.39 8.98
C GLN A 152 -3.92 4.70 7.64
N THR A 153 -4.70 5.77 7.59
CA THR A 153 -5.26 6.32 6.35
C THR A 153 -4.37 7.43 5.82
N LEU A 154 -4.04 7.38 4.53
CA LEU A 154 -3.36 8.47 3.85
C LEU A 154 -4.40 9.45 3.31
N ASN A 155 -4.37 10.67 3.82
CA ASN A 155 -5.04 11.81 3.22
C ASN A 155 -4.02 12.56 2.33
N HIS A 156 -4.49 13.17 1.25
CA HIS A 156 -3.64 13.93 0.32
C HIS A 156 -2.47 13.11 -0.27
N PHE A 157 -2.79 12.03 -0.97
CA PHE A 157 -1.81 11.11 -1.57
C PHE A 157 -0.73 11.82 -2.41
N GLN A 158 -1.05 12.92 -3.08
CA GLN A 158 -0.08 13.66 -3.91
C GLN A 158 0.95 14.45 -3.09
N SER A 159 0.73 14.66 -1.80
CA SER A 159 1.68 15.35 -0.92
C SER A 159 2.84 14.43 -0.51
N LEU A 160 4.06 14.77 -0.93
CA LEU A 160 5.27 14.07 -0.49
C LEU A 160 5.42 14.08 1.03
N HIS A 161 5.14 15.23 1.66
CA HIS A 161 5.19 15.40 3.10
C HIS A 161 4.28 14.42 3.83
N GLU A 162 2.99 14.35 3.43
CA GLU A 162 2.02 13.44 4.04
C GLU A 162 2.40 11.98 3.86
N ARG A 163 2.96 11.60 2.71
CA ARG A 163 3.42 10.21 2.49
C ARG A 163 4.60 9.84 3.39
N ILE A 164 5.56 10.78 3.59
CA ILE A 164 6.69 10.53 4.51
C ILE A 164 6.20 10.43 5.95
N LEU A 165 5.34 11.34 6.41
CA LEU A 165 4.76 11.28 7.76
C LEU A 165 3.96 10.00 7.97
N LEU A 166 3.16 9.59 6.97
CA LEU A 166 2.46 8.32 7.02
C LEU A 166 3.43 7.15 7.23
N GLY A 167 4.51 7.09 6.47
CA GLY A 167 5.54 6.05 6.62
C GLY A 167 6.13 6.00 8.03
N LYS A 168 6.42 7.17 8.63
CA LYS A 168 6.89 7.29 10.03
C LYS A 168 5.84 6.74 11.03
N ARG A 169 4.58 7.10 10.84
CA ARG A 169 3.46 6.58 11.68
C ARG A 169 3.30 5.08 11.54
N LEU A 170 3.36 4.54 10.32
CA LEU A 170 3.29 3.10 10.07
C LEU A 170 4.46 2.36 10.72
N TYR A 171 5.66 2.95 10.71
CA TYR A 171 6.80 2.42 11.44
C TYR A 171 6.50 2.34 12.95
N SER A 172 5.99 3.41 13.54
CA SER A 172 5.63 3.44 14.96
C SER A 172 4.55 2.40 15.32
N ILE A 173 3.50 2.29 14.50
CA ILE A 173 2.43 1.30 14.69
C ILE A 173 2.99 -0.13 14.76
N LEU A 174 3.97 -0.47 13.93
CA LEU A 174 4.54 -1.81 13.89
C LEU A 174 5.65 -2.04 14.91
N PHE A 175 6.61 -1.12 15.02
CA PHE A 175 7.88 -1.38 15.70
C PHE A 175 7.94 -0.85 17.13
N ASP A 176 7.05 0.07 17.53
CA ASP A 176 6.98 0.55 18.92
C ASP A 176 6.24 -0.42 19.85
N HIS A 177 5.60 -1.44 19.29
CA HIS A 177 4.83 -2.44 20.02
C HIS A 177 5.35 -3.85 19.70
N PRO A 178 6.36 -4.35 20.45
CA PRO A 178 7.00 -5.66 20.18
C PRO A 178 6.01 -6.82 20.06
N ASP A 179 4.99 -6.87 20.93
CA ASP A 179 3.97 -7.92 20.89
C ASP A 179 3.12 -7.83 19.61
N ARG A 180 2.76 -6.65 19.19
CA ARG A 180 2.02 -6.41 17.93
C ARG A 180 2.87 -6.83 16.73
N LEU A 181 4.15 -6.42 16.70
CA LEU A 181 5.09 -6.83 15.67
C LEU A 181 5.18 -8.35 15.57
N LYS A 182 5.38 -9.04 16.70
CA LYS A 182 5.44 -10.51 16.74
C LYS A 182 4.16 -11.15 16.17
N LYS A 183 2.99 -10.67 16.58
CA LYS A 183 1.69 -11.16 16.10
C LYS A 183 1.48 -10.87 14.60
N THR A 184 1.93 -9.72 14.11
CA THR A 184 1.87 -9.36 12.68
C THR A 184 2.81 -10.24 11.86
N VAL A 185 4.03 -10.47 12.31
CA VAL A 185 4.98 -11.41 11.68
C VAL A 185 4.41 -12.82 11.67
N GLN A 186 3.83 -13.28 12.78
CA GLN A 186 3.18 -14.59 12.86
C GLN A 186 2.05 -14.71 11.83
N TRP A 187 1.18 -13.69 11.71
CA TRP A 187 0.14 -13.65 10.68
C TRP A 187 0.76 -13.72 9.28
N ALA A 188 1.78 -12.92 9.01
CA ALA A 188 2.43 -12.85 7.70
C ALA A 188 3.09 -14.18 7.27
N ILE A 189 3.57 -14.99 8.23
CA ILE A 189 4.19 -16.29 7.94
C ILE A 189 3.14 -17.38 7.76
N THR A 190 2.01 -17.32 8.50
CA THR A 190 1.05 -18.42 8.57
C THR A 190 -0.14 -18.27 7.63
N GLN A 191 -0.44 -17.07 7.15
CA GLN A 191 -1.60 -16.82 6.30
C GLN A 191 -1.23 -16.72 4.82
N PRO A 192 -2.12 -17.08 3.90
CA PRO A 192 -1.91 -16.90 2.47
C PRO A 192 -1.72 -15.44 2.09
N HIS A 193 -0.96 -15.19 1.02
CA HIS A 193 -0.75 -13.87 0.43
C HIS A 193 -1.17 -13.88 -1.05
N THR A 194 -2.46 -14.16 -1.29
CA THR A 194 -2.99 -14.29 -2.64
C THR A 194 -3.31 -12.95 -3.31
N GLY A 195 -3.28 -11.86 -2.55
CA GLY A 195 -3.76 -10.55 -2.98
C GLY A 195 -5.25 -10.33 -2.73
N SER A 196 -6.02 -11.37 -2.49
CA SER A 196 -7.45 -11.27 -2.11
C SER A 196 -7.60 -10.76 -0.68
N ARG A 197 -8.61 -9.93 -0.43
CA ARG A 197 -8.98 -9.51 0.93
C ARG A 197 -9.50 -10.66 1.80
N LYS A 198 -9.85 -11.79 1.20
CA LYS A 198 -10.17 -13.04 1.91
C LYS A 198 -9.03 -13.47 2.84
N ASP A 199 -7.78 -13.19 2.49
CA ASP A 199 -6.61 -13.60 3.26
C ASP A 199 -6.62 -13.06 4.70
N PHE A 200 -7.24 -11.90 4.94
CA PHE A 200 -7.32 -11.31 6.27
C PHE A 200 -8.75 -11.06 6.78
N TRP A 201 -9.75 -10.99 5.89
CA TRP A 201 -11.16 -10.80 6.28
C TRP A 201 -12.11 -11.77 5.56
N PRO A 202 -11.97 -13.10 5.79
CA PRO A 202 -12.77 -14.12 5.12
C PRO A 202 -14.26 -14.07 5.47
N HIS A 203 -14.63 -13.40 6.55
CA HIS A 203 -16.03 -13.22 6.94
C HIS A 203 -16.77 -12.18 6.06
N LEU A 204 -16.03 -11.27 5.41
CA LEU A 204 -16.60 -10.27 4.50
C LEU A 204 -16.29 -10.56 3.03
N PHE A 205 -15.16 -11.21 2.75
CA PHE A 205 -14.66 -11.38 1.39
C PHE A 205 -14.49 -12.85 0.99
N ASN A 206 -14.76 -13.13 -0.29
CA ASN A 206 -14.45 -14.42 -0.90
C ASN A 206 -13.69 -14.22 -2.22
N ASP A 207 -12.80 -15.15 -2.55
CA ASP A 207 -12.07 -15.19 -3.82
C ASP A 207 -12.83 -15.92 -4.93
N VAL A 208 -14.00 -16.46 -4.61
CA VAL A 208 -15.02 -16.96 -5.55
C VAL A 208 -16.18 -15.98 -5.56
N ASN A 209 -16.70 -15.67 -6.74
CA ASN A 209 -17.91 -14.84 -6.86
C ASN A 209 -19.15 -15.66 -6.48
N GLU A 210 -19.73 -15.34 -5.34
CA GLU A 210 -20.95 -15.98 -4.80
C GLU A 210 -22.24 -15.28 -5.28
N GLY A 211 -22.11 -14.17 -6.02
CA GLY A 211 -23.26 -13.39 -6.50
C GLY A 211 -24.05 -14.13 -7.58
N VAL A 212 -25.38 -14.11 -7.46
CA VAL A 212 -26.30 -14.66 -8.46
C VAL A 212 -26.56 -13.58 -9.52
N PRO A 213 -26.36 -13.88 -10.83
CA PRO A 213 -26.70 -12.92 -11.89
C PRO A 213 -28.19 -12.54 -11.86
N GLY A 214 -28.46 -11.24 -12.07
CA GLY A 214 -29.85 -10.75 -12.13
C GLY A 214 -30.47 -10.38 -10.78
N VAL A 215 -29.82 -10.71 -9.66
CA VAL A 215 -30.31 -10.28 -8.35
C VAL A 215 -30.07 -8.79 -8.14
N GLU A 216 -31.08 -8.12 -7.60
CA GLU A 216 -30.99 -6.69 -7.27
C GLU A 216 -29.92 -6.41 -6.23
N TRP A 217 -29.15 -5.35 -6.46
CA TRP A 217 -28.12 -4.95 -5.52
C TRP A 217 -28.73 -4.17 -4.35
N LYS A 218 -28.60 -4.74 -3.17
CA LYS A 218 -28.99 -4.11 -1.91
C LYS A 218 -27.78 -3.94 -1.01
N THR A 219 -27.84 -3.00 -0.09
CA THR A 219 -26.86 -2.84 0.99
C THR A 219 -26.90 -4.09 1.87
N ARG A 220 -25.78 -4.76 2.04
CA ARG A 220 -25.63 -5.98 2.84
C ARG A 220 -24.61 -5.85 3.98
N LEU A 221 -23.73 -4.82 3.92
CA LEU A 221 -22.76 -4.55 4.96
C LEU A 221 -23.30 -3.53 5.95
N LYS A 222 -23.31 -3.90 7.23
CA LYS A 222 -23.66 -3.03 8.35
C LYS A 222 -22.80 -3.36 9.57
N SER A 223 -22.17 -2.35 10.16
CA SER A 223 -21.35 -2.50 11.36
C SER A 223 -20.30 -3.62 11.24
N CYS A 224 -19.61 -3.70 10.10
CA CYS A 224 -18.61 -4.73 9.81
C CYS A 224 -19.14 -6.18 9.71
N GLN A 225 -20.43 -6.35 9.48
CA GLN A 225 -21.04 -7.67 9.29
C GLN A 225 -21.87 -7.68 8.02
N ILE A 226 -21.77 -8.75 7.26
CA ILE A 226 -22.64 -9.01 6.13
C ILE A 226 -23.91 -9.71 6.64
N ASP A 227 -25.05 -9.32 6.09
CA ASP A 227 -26.31 -10.04 6.29
C ASP A 227 -26.08 -11.53 5.94
N PRO A 228 -26.33 -12.47 6.87
CA PRO A 228 -26.07 -13.90 6.66
C PRO A 228 -26.79 -14.51 5.44
N THR A 229 -27.83 -13.86 4.96
CA THR A 229 -28.58 -14.27 3.76
C THR A 229 -27.96 -13.77 2.45
N CYS A 230 -26.91 -12.96 2.54
CA CYS A 230 -26.26 -12.33 1.40
C CYS A 230 -24.88 -12.93 1.13
N PRO A 231 -24.44 -12.99 -0.15
CA PRO A 231 -23.09 -13.40 -0.50
C PRO A 231 -22.05 -12.43 0.01
N ARG A 232 -20.84 -12.91 0.28
CA ARG A 232 -19.67 -12.10 0.60
C ARG A 232 -19.22 -11.28 -0.60
N PHE A 233 -18.45 -10.22 -0.34
CA PHE A 233 -17.86 -9.43 -1.42
C PHE A 233 -16.82 -10.25 -2.19
N TYR A 234 -16.91 -10.21 -3.52
CA TYR A 234 -15.90 -10.83 -4.38
C TYR A 234 -14.59 -10.03 -4.35
N SER A 235 -13.50 -10.71 -4.02
CA SER A 235 -12.13 -10.19 -4.01
C SER A 235 -11.19 -11.21 -4.66
N PRO A 236 -10.85 -11.05 -5.95
CA PRO A 236 -10.08 -12.03 -6.70
C PRO A 236 -8.64 -12.16 -6.18
N ARG A 237 -8.01 -13.31 -6.45
CA ARG A 237 -6.57 -13.49 -6.26
C ARG A 237 -5.80 -12.74 -7.35
N LEU A 238 -4.61 -12.23 -7.02
CA LEU A 238 -3.80 -11.42 -7.93
C LEU A 238 -3.50 -12.11 -9.28
N PRO A 239 -3.09 -13.39 -9.34
CA PRO A 239 -2.80 -14.05 -10.62
C PRO A 239 -4.00 -14.19 -11.57
N TYR A 240 -5.23 -14.18 -11.01
CA TYR A 240 -6.46 -14.22 -11.81
C TYR A 240 -6.97 -12.84 -12.19
N ALA A 241 -6.67 -11.84 -11.37
CA ALA A 241 -7.05 -10.46 -11.65
C ALA A 241 -6.20 -9.84 -12.75
N TRP A 242 -4.89 -10.03 -12.70
CA TRP A 242 -3.94 -9.36 -13.56
C TRP A 242 -2.81 -10.29 -14.04
N LYS A 243 -2.37 -10.05 -15.27
CA LYS A 243 -1.16 -10.68 -15.81
C LYS A 243 0.08 -9.94 -15.31
N ASN A 244 1.21 -10.63 -15.25
CA ASN A 244 2.49 -10.00 -14.95
C ASN A 244 2.82 -8.92 -15.99
N SER A 245 3.31 -7.79 -15.51
CA SER A 245 3.75 -6.68 -16.36
C SER A 245 5.27 -6.72 -16.53
N ILE A 246 5.72 -6.35 -17.72
CA ILE A 246 7.15 -6.12 -17.99
C ILE A 246 7.40 -4.63 -17.79
N HIS A 247 8.42 -4.30 -17.01
CA HIS A 247 8.76 -2.92 -16.69
C HIS A 247 10.12 -2.55 -17.30
N GLU A 248 10.17 -1.38 -17.91
CA GLU A 248 11.43 -0.76 -18.31
C GLU A 248 12.25 -0.36 -17.08
N LYS A 249 13.58 -0.41 -17.21
CA LYS A 249 14.47 0.09 -16.16
C LYS A 249 14.15 1.55 -15.84
N ALA A 250 14.28 1.91 -14.57
CA ALA A 250 14.16 3.30 -14.16
C ALA A 250 15.36 4.11 -14.72
N GLU A 251 15.11 5.38 -14.98
CA GLU A 251 16.19 6.31 -15.31
C GLU A 251 17.20 6.37 -14.16
N SER A 252 18.47 6.46 -14.49
CA SER A 252 19.59 6.52 -13.54
C SER A 252 19.75 7.89 -12.87
N LYS A 253 18.65 8.65 -12.73
CA LYS A 253 18.68 9.99 -12.14
C LYS A 253 18.59 9.91 -10.62
N ASP A 254 19.57 10.50 -9.93
CA ASP A 254 19.50 10.71 -8.49
C ASP A 254 18.40 11.74 -8.15
N TRP A 255 17.58 11.44 -7.17
CA TRP A 255 16.55 12.34 -6.68
C TRP A 255 17.10 13.34 -5.65
N TYR A 256 18.21 13.00 -4.98
CA TYR A 256 18.77 13.79 -3.90
C TYR A 256 19.47 15.04 -4.43
N THR A 257 18.74 16.13 -4.44
CA THR A 257 19.22 17.44 -4.87
C THR A 257 19.07 18.50 -3.77
N ASN A 258 18.34 18.17 -2.71
CA ASN A 258 18.03 19.12 -1.64
C ASN A 258 18.19 18.45 -0.27
N TRP A 259 19.03 19.03 0.58
CA TRP A 259 19.28 18.53 1.93
C TRP A 259 18.13 18.76 2.94
N GLN A 260 17.10 19.53 2.59
CA GLN A 260 15.95 19.79 3.46
C GLN A 260 15.22 18.50 3.88
N VAL A 261 15.32 17.44 3.11
CA VAL A 261 14.75 16.12 3.47
C VAL A 261 15.33 15.56 4.78
N ILE A 262 16.51 16.04 5.23
CA ILE A 262 17.14 15.62 6.48
C ILE A 262 16.29 16.02 7.70
N GLN A 263 15.45 17.05 7.61
CA GLN A 263 14.54 17.43 8.69
C GLN A 263 13.67 16.23 9.14
N TYR A 264 13.24 15.38 8.21
CA TYR A 264 12.42 14.19 8.55
C TYR A 264 13.17 13.15 9.40
N LEU A 265 14.52 13.16 9.39
CA LEU A 265 15.34 12.28 10.23
C LEU A 265 15.40 12.77 11.68
N VAL A 266 15.30 14.09 11.89
CA VAL A 266 15.45 14.73 13.21
C VAL A 266 14.12 15.07 13.87
N ASP A 267 13.03 15.12 13.11
CA ASP A 267 11.69 15.37 13.63
C ASP A 267 11.27 14.33 14.67
N SER A 268 10.57 14.77 15.69
CA SER A 268 10.10 13.94 16.78
C SER A 268 9.20 12.79 16.27
N LYS A 269 9.32 11.65 16.95
CA LYS A 269 8.52 10.48 16.70
C LYS A 269 7.09 10.70 17.22
N GLU A 270 6.10 10.56 16.33
CA GLU A 270 4.68 10.59 16.73
C GLU A 270 4.25 9.22 17.28
N LYS A 271 3.57 9.23 18.43
CA LYS A 271 2.92 8.02 18.95
C LYS A 271 1.55 7.88 18.33
N VAL A 272 1.29 6.76 17.68
CA VAL A 272 0.03 6.45 17.02
C VAL A 272 -0.46 5.08 17.47
N ASP A 273 -1.71 4.99 17.93
CA ASP A 273 -2.29 3.70 18.32
C ASP A 273 -2.51 2.78 17.11
N GLY A 274 -2.96 3.33 16.01
CA GLY A 274 -3.15 2.62 14.74
C GLY A 274 -4.43 1.80 14.67
N GLU A 275 -5.41 1.99 15.55
CA GLU A 275 -6.73 1.39 15.39
C GLU A 275 -7.35 1.87 14.07
N ILE A 276 -7.78 0.96 13.20
CA ILE A 276 -8.28 1.29 11.86
C ILE A 276 -9.53 0.49 11.47
N LYS A 277 -9.91 -0.51 12.24
CA LYS A 277 -11.01 -1.42 11.89
C LYS A 277 -12.31 -0.66 11.63
N HIS A 278 -12.64 0.30 12.49
CA HIS A 278 -13.86 1.07 12.35
C HIS A 278 -13.89 1.94 11.09
N ASP A 279 -12.82 2.65 10.81
CA ASP A 279 -12.70 3.51 9.62
C ASP A 279 -12.70 2.68 8.34
N TYR A 280 -12.02 1.54 8.36
CA TYR A 280 -12.02 0.61 7.24
C TYR A 280 -13.42 0.07 6.94
N CYS A 281 -14.18 -0.31 7.97
CA CYS A 281 -15.57 -0.75 7.81
C CYS A 281 -16.45 0.34 7.21
N LYS A 282 -16.36 1.56 7.74
CA LYS A 282 -17.10 2.71 7.20
C LYS A 282 -16.79 2.95 5.72
N THR A 283 -15.53 2.81 5.34
CA THR A 283 -15.12 2.95 3.94
C THR A 283 -15.76 1.87 3.06
N LEU A 284 -15.78 0.60 3.51
CA LEU A 284 -16.45 -0.46 2.76
C LEU A 284 -17.96 -0.22 2.62
N GLU A 285 -18.64 0.25 3.69
CA GLU A 285 -20.07 0.62 3.63
C GLU A 285 -20.31 1.77 2.64
N LYS A 286 -19.46 2.81 2.65
CA LYS A 286 -19.55 3.92 1.69
C LYS A 286 -19.35 3.45 0.25
N LEU A 287 -18.38 2.56 0.01
CA LEU A 287 -18.11 1.99 -1.31
C LEU A 287 -19.30 1.17 -1.83
N GLU A 288 -19.91 0.33 -0.99
CA GLU A 288 -21.08 -0.43 -1.36
C GLU A 288 -22.23 0.49 -1.76
N ARG A 289 -22.55 1.50 -0.93
CA ARG A 289 -23.60 2.48 -1.21
C ARG A 289 -23.34 3.27 -2.48
N ALA A 290 -22.11 3.73 -2.70
CA ALA A 290 -21.71 4.45 -3.90
C ALA A 290 -21.87 3.58 -5.17
N GLY A 291 -21.50 2.30 -5.12
CA GLY A 291 -21.69 1.36 -6.21
C GLY A 291 -23.17 1.13 -6.57
N ILE A 292 -24.03 1.04 -5.55
CA ILE A 292 -25.49 0.92 -5.75
C ILE A 292 -26.04 2.21 -6.38
N ALA A 293 -25.70 3.38 -5.85
CA ALA A 293 -26.16 4.68 -6.35
C ALA A 293 -25.75 4.91 -7.82
N LYS A 294 -24.50 4.61 -8.19
CA LYS A 294 -24.02 4.73 -9.58
C LYS A 294 -24.83 3.85 -10.53
N LYS A 295 -25.15 2.61 -10.12
CA LYS A 295 -25.97 1.71 -10.94
C LYS A 295 -27.37 2.28 -11.15
N THR A 296 -28.02 2.81 -10.11
CA THR A 296 -29.36 3.40 -10.21
C THR A 296 -29.40 4.56 -11.20
N ILE A 297 -28.39 5.45 -11.15
CA ILE A 297 -28.28 6.58 -12.09
C ILE A 297 -28.09 6.08 -13.53
N THR A 298 -27.30 5.05 -13.74
CA THR A 298 -27.05 4.48 -15.08
C THR A 298 -28.28 3.80 -15.69
N PHE A 299 -29.23 3.36 -14.88
CA PHE A 299 -30.50 2.79 -15.37
C PHE A 299 -31.57 3.85 -15.69
N LEU A 300 -31.40 5.08 -15.17
CA LEU A 300 -32.34 6.19 -15.38
C LEU A 300 -31.98 7.06 -16.59
N ASN A 301 -30.79 6.91 -17.13
CA ASN A 301 -30.29 7.54 -18.36
C ASN A 301 -30.23 6.54 -19.52
#